data_e5c23def6a1b090a984dccb60078ccad
#
_entry.id   e5c23def6a1b090a984dccb60078ccad
#
_cell.length_a   1.000
_cell.length_b   1.000
_cell.length_c   1.000
_cell.angle_alpha   90.00
_cell.angle_beta   90.00
_cell.angle_gamma   90.00
#
_symmetry.space_group_name_H-M   'P 1'
#
loop_
_entity.id
_entity.type
_entity.pdbx_description
1 polymer ?
#
loop_
_entity_poly.entity_id
_entity_poly.type
_entity_poly.pdbx_seq_one_letter_code
_entity_poly.pdbx_strand_id
1 'polypeptide(L)'
;WFDDAALFACAVLAAWRAGARVLLLPNTARENIGWGETADIFLTDNLVHKQAWHLPECLAQAQRQPENGRQPENWSVPADAEAHLKTSGSSGKAQIIIKTAAQMQAEAQTLAAALPFGRNGEAVIGSVSPQHLYGFTFRFALALTMGWTMERAQAVYPENLLAATAAHRQAVWI
;
A
#
# COMPACT_ATOMS: atom_id res chain seq x y z
N TRP A 1 0.88 6.51 7.66
CA TRP A 1 2.19 6.07 7.15
C TRP A 1 2.48 4.64 7.59
N PHE A 2 3.10 3.87 6.70
CA PHE A 2 3.47 2.48 6.94
C PHE A 2 4.89 2.21 6.47
N ASP A 3 5.66 1.50 7.28
CA ASP A 3 6.97 0.96 6.93
C ASP A 3 6.86 -0.45 6.33
N ASP A 4 5.78 -1.16 6.69
CA ASP A 4 5.46 -2.51 6.24
C ASP A 4 4.47 -2.49 5.07
N ALA A 5 4.90 -2.97 3.90
CA ALA A 5 4.07 -2.96 2.68
C ALA A 5 2.83 -3.87 2.79
N ALA A 6 2.88 -4.97 3.55
CA ALA A 6 1.74 -5.87 3.71
C ALA A 6 0.69 -5.25 4.65
N LEU A 7 1.11 -4.61 5.75
CA LEU A 7 0.21 -3.87 6.62
C LEU A 7 -0.40 -2.67 5.91
N PHE A 8 0.38 -1.96 5.09
CA PHE A 8 -0.13 -0.92 4.20
C PHE A 8 -1.23 -1.44 3.28
N ALA A 9 -0.99 -2.55 2.59
CA ALA A 9 -1.99 -3.15 1.70
C ALA A 9 -3.28 -3.52 2.44
N CYS A 10 -3.16 -4.14 3.62
CA CYS A 10 -4.31 -4.45 4.47
C CYS A 10 -5.09 -3.19 4.87
N ALA A 11 -4.39 -2.12 5.26
CA ALA A 11 -5.01 -0.85 5.66
C ALA A 11 -5.80 -0.21 4.51
N VAL A 12 -5.19 -0.13 3.31
CA VAL A 12 -5.85 0.44 2.12
C VAL A 12 -7.09 -0.35 1.74
N LEU A 13 -6.96 -1.68 1.65
CA LEU A 13 -8.08 -2.54 1.27
C LEU A 13 -9.21 -2.50 2.31
N ALA A 14 -8.89 -2.47 3.59
CA ALA A 14 -9.87 -2.36 4.67
C ALA A 14 -10.59 -1.01 4.64
N ALA A 15 -9.86 0.10 4.46
CA ALA A 15 -10.42 1.44 4.33
C ALA A 15 -11.34 1.55 3.12
N TRP A 16 -10.92 1.08 1.96
CA TRP A 16 -11.74 1.06 0.75
C TRP A 16 -13.00 0.23 0.91
N ARG A 17 -12.89 -0.95 1.53
CA ARG A 17 -14.06 -1.79 1.82
C ARG A 17 -15.04 -1.10 2.76
N ALA A 18 -14.56 -0.32 3.71
CA ALA A 18 -15.38 0.48 4.62
C ALA A 18 -15.98 1.73 3.95
N GLY A 19 -15.75 1.95 2.65
CA GLY A 19 -16.21 3.13 1.91
C GLY A 19 -15.41 4.40 2.22
N ALA A 20 -14.24 4.27 2.85
CA ALA A 20 -13.39 5.40 3.17
C ALA A 20 -12.45 5.76 2.01
N ARG A 21 -12.14 7.04 1.85
CA ARG A 21 -11.05 7.52 0.99
C ARG A 21 -9.73 7.39 1.75
N VAL A 22 -8.65 7.05 1.06
CA VAL A 22 -7.32 6.98 1.67
C VAL A 22 -6.45 8.14 1.22
N LEU A 23 -5.78 8.81 2.17
CA LEU A 23 -4.76 9.83 1.92
C LEU A 23 -3.39 9.18 2.08
N LEU A 24 -2.62 9.10 1.01
CA LEU A 24 -1.31 8.46 1.00
C LEU A 24 -0.20 9.53 1.13
N LEU A 25 0.39 9.58 2.32
CA LEU A 25 1.48 10.51 2.61
C LEU A 25 2.74 10.08 1.84
N PRO A 26 3.42 11.01 1.14
CA PRO A 26 4.67 10.66 0.46
C PRO A 26 5.84 10.40 1.43
N ASN A 27 5.80 10.96 2.61
CA ASN A 27 6.75 10.78 3.71
C ASN A 27 6.19 11.37 5.01
N THR A 28 6.95 11.27 6.10
CA THR A 28 6.58 11.75 7.43
C THR A 28 7.06 13.19 7.73
N ALA A 29 7.41 13.98 6.71
CA ALA A 29 7.72 15.40 6.90
C ALA A 29 6.51 16.15 7.46
N ARG A 30 6.76 17.16 8.30
CA ARG A 30 5.73 17.92 9.03
C ARG A 30 4.61 18.44 8.12
N GLU A 31 4.95 18.94 6.93
CA GLU A 31 3.99 19.45 5.95
C GLU A 31 3.06 18.37 5.37
N ASN A 32 3.54 17.13 5.30
CA ASN A 32 2.77 16.00 4.81
C ASN A 32 1.91 15.41 5.92
N ILE A 33 2.42 15.36 7.15
CA ILE A 33 1.62 15.01 8.33
C ILE A 33 0.46 15.98 8.48
N GLY A 34 0.70 17.31 8.39
CA GLY A 34 -0.36 18.31 8.44
C GLY A 34 -1.42 18.16 7.36
N TRP A 35 -1.06 17.66 6.16
CA TRP A 35 -2.06 17.26 5.17
C TRP A 35 -2.83 15.99 5.59
N GLY A 36 -2.14 15.01 6.16
CA GLY A 36 -2.77 13.79 6.69
C GLY A 36 -3.73 14.06 7.83
N GLU A 37 -3.47 15.08 8.67
CA GLU A 37 -4.35 15.50 9.78
C GLU A 37 -5.72 16.03 9.30
N THR A 38 -5.92 16.23 7.99
CA THR A 38 -7.25 16.53 7.43
C THR A 38 -8.14 15.29 7.34
N ALA A 39 -7.60 14.08 7.56
CA ALA A 39 -8.36 12.85 7.61
C ALA A 39 -8.98 12.61 8.99
N ASP A 40 -10.13 11.92 9.02
CA ASP A 40 -10.83 11.59 10.27
C ASP A 40 -10.07 10.55 11.11
N ILE A 41 -9.31 9.67 10.45
CA ILE A 41 -8.53 8.59 11.07
C ILE A 41 -7.14 8.55 10.46
N PHE A 42 -6.14 8.46 11.32
CA PHE A 42 -4.75 8.27 10.92
C PHE A 42 -4.30 6.85 11.27
N LEU A 43 -3.96 6.04 10.26
CA LEU A 43 -3.49 4.67 10.44
C LEU A 43 -1.96 4.59 10.25
N THR A 44 -1.31 3.78 11.06
CA THR A 44 0.13 3.54 10.99
C THR A 44 0.50 2.17 11.55
N ASP A 45 1.68 1.67 11.19
CA ASP A 45 2.32 0.49 11.80
C ASP A 45 3.49 0.86 12.73
N ASN A 46 3.78 2.15 12.85
CA ASN A 46 4.82 2.66 13.73
C ASN A 46 4.27 3.77 14.66
N LEU A 47 5.05 4.16 15.67
CA LEU A 47 4.62 5.12 16.70
C LEU A 47 4.92 6.59 16.34
N VAL A 48 4.91 6.93 15.06
CA VAL A 48 5.28 8.27 14.57
C VAL A 48 4.26 9.35 14.97
N HIS A 49 3.00 8.99 15.17
CA HIS A 49 1.94 9.95 15.49
C HIS A 49 1.10 9.54 16.70
N LYS A 50 1.04 10.38 17.73
CA LYS A 50 0.38 10.07 19.02
C LYS A 50 -1.14 9.82 18.95
N GLN A 51 -1.80 10.33 17.91
CA GLN A 51 -3.26 10.14 17.70
C GLN A 51 -3.57 9.12 16.61
N ALA A 52 -2.55 8.43 16.10
CA ALA A 52 -2.76 7.41 15.08
C ALA A 52 -3.29 6.11 15.68
N TRP A 53 -4.11 5.42 14.93
CA TRP A 53 -4.47 4.03 15.22
C TRP A 53 -3.33 3.13 14.77
N HIS A 54 -2.75 2.42 15.70
CA HIS A 54 -1.68 1.47 15.44
C HIS A 54 -2.28 0.17 14.90
N LEU A 55 -2.14 -0.08 13.60
CA LEU A 55 -2.79 -1.20 12.92
C LEU A 55 -2.43 -2.56 13.54
N PRO A 56 -1.17 -2.88 13.90
CA PRO A 56 -0.84 -4.12 14.58
C PRO A 56 -1.63 -4.36 15.87
N GLU A 57 -1.87 -3.31 16.67
CA GLU A 57 -2.67 -3.39 17.89
C GLU A 57 -4.15 -3.60 17.59
N CYS A 58 -4.69 -2.90 16.56
CA CYS A 58 -6.07 -3.10 16.10
C CYS A 58 -6.30 -4.55 15.65
N LEU A 59 -5.36 -5.12 14.89
CA LEU A 59 -5.44 -6.51 14.44
C LEU A 59 -5.35 -7.50 15.63
N ALA A 60 -4.48 -7.25 16.59
CA ALA A 60 -4.37 -8.07 17.79
C ALA A 60 -5.64 -8.03 18.66
N GLN A 61 -6.31 -6.88 18.74
CA GLN A 61 -7.60 -6.75 19.43
C GLN A 61 -8.71 -7.48 18.68
N ALA A 62 -8.79 -7.37 17.36
CA ALA A 62 -9.77 -8.06 16.52
C ALA A 62 -9.64 -9.59 16.65
N GLN A 63 -8.41 -10.10 16.72
CA GLN A 63 -8.17 -11.54 16.93
C GLN A 63 -8.63 -12.05 18.31
N ARG A 64 -8.62 -11.20 19.35
CA ARG A 64 -9.08 -11.56 20.71
C ARG A 64 -10.61 -11.52 20.83
N GLN A 65 -11.29 -10.84 19.92
CA GLN A 65 -12.74 -10.75 19.87
C GLN A 65 -13.22 -11.26 18.50
N PRO A 66 -13.16 -12.56 18.23
CA PRO A 66 -13.67 -13.09 16.99
C PRO A 66 -15.19 -12.88 16.97
N GLU A 67 -15.63 -11.81 16.32
CA GLU A 67 -17.03 -11.70 15.96
C GLU A 67 -17.35 -12.89 15.06
N ASN A 68 -18.14 -13.81 15.64
CA ASN A 68 -18.79 -14.95 15.00
C ASN A 68 -18.33 -15.22 13.56
N GLY A 69 -17.24 -15.88 13.37
CA GLY A 69 -16.66 -16.62 12.25
C GLY A 69 -17.18 -16.47 10.83
N ARG A 70 -17.92 -15.46 10.49
CA ARG A 70 -18.34 -15.20 9.12
C ARG A 70 -17.22 -14.43 8.38
N GLN A 71 -16.36 -15.18 7.71
CA GLN A 71 -15.69 -14.59 6.55
C GLN A 71 -16.79 -14.10 5.60
N PRO A 72 -16.77 -12.84 5.17
CA PRO A 72 -17.73 -12.35 4.20
C PRO A 72 -17.59 -13.19 2.92
N GLU A 73 -18.65 -13.86 2.51
CA GLU A 73 -18.70 -14.75 1.33
C GLU A 73 -18.24 -14.06 0.04
N ASN A 74 -18.35 -12.72 -0.02
CA ASN A 74 -17.91 -11.90 -1.16
C ASN A 74 -17.07 -10.72 -0.65
N TRP A 75 -15.75 -10.87 -0.69
CA TRP A 75 -14.84 -9.78 -0.39
C TRP A 75 -14.60 -8.93 -1.63
N SER A 76 -15.16 -7.73 -1.66
CA SER A 76 -14.99 -6.79 -2.79
C SER A 76 -14.69 -5.39 -2.28
N VAL A 77 -13.97 -4.63 -3.11
CA VAL A 77 -13.71 -3.21 -2.91
C VAL A 77 -14.62 -2.42 -3.86
N PRO A 78 -15.28 -1.34 -3.41
CA PRO A 78 -16.03 -0.47 -4.30
C PRO A 78 -15.16 0.07 -5.43
N ALA A 79 -15.68 0.03 -6.67
CA ALA A 79 -14.93 0.44 -7.86
C ALA A 79 -14.54 1.93 -7.84
N ASP A 80 -15.32 2.75 -7.16
CA ASP A 80 -15.16 4.19 -6.98
C ASP A 80 -14.40 4.58 -5.69
N ALA A 81 -13.92 3.59 -4.91
CA ALA A 81 -13.08 3.87 -3.75
C ALA A 81 -11.80 4.61 -4.15
N GLU A 82 -11.48 5.70 -3.46
CA GLU A 82 -10.44 6.64 -3.86
C GLU A 82 -9.16 6.52 -3.03
N ALA A 83 -8.02 6.65 -3.70
CA ALA A 83 -6.73 6.95 -3.11
C ALA A 83 -6.25 8.34 -3.59
N HIS A 84 -5.92 9.19 -2.65
CA HIS A 84 -5.37 10.52 -2.86
C HIS A 84 -3.87 10.48 -2.57
N LEU A 85 -3.05 10.72 -3.60
CA LEU A 85 -1.59 10.67 -3.52
C LEU A 85 -1.04 12.09 -3.66
N LYS A 86 -0.30 12.53 -2.67
CA LYS A 86 0.38 13.84 -2.74
C LYS A 86 1.75 13.67 -3.40
N THR A 87 2.00 14.38 -4.48
CA THR A 87 3.27 14.36 -5.21
C THR A 87 3.96 15.72 -5.10
N SER A 88 5.31 15.72 -5.11
CA SER A 88 6.09 16.94 -5.29
C SER A 88 5.95 17.38 -6.74
N GLY A 89 5.19 18.43 -7.01
CA GLY A 89 5.08 18.98 -8.37
C GLY A 89 6.42 19.49 -8.90
N SER A 90 6.70 19.25 -10.17
CA SER A 90 7.90 19.77 -10.86
C SER A 90 7.96 21.31 -10.86
N SER A 91 6.84 21.98 -10.67
CA SER A 91 6.71 23.44 -10.52
C SER A 91 6.84 23.94 -9.08
N GLY A 92 7.24 23.09 -8.11
CA GLY A 92 7.39 23.42 -6.69
C GLY A 92 6.08 23.41 -5.91
N LYS A 93 4.91 23.26 -6.51
CA LYS A 93 3.64 23.09 -5.83
C LYS A 93 3.26 21.62 -5.78
N ALA A 94 3.00 21.11 -4.59
CA ALA A 94 2.50 19.75 -4.40
C ALA A 94 1.15 19.58 -5.12
N GLN A 95 1.01 18.47 -5.83
CA GLN A 95 -0.25 18.10 -6.49
C GLN A 95 -0.84 16.86 -5.84
N ILE A 96 -2.16 16.82 -5.77
CA ILE A 96 -2.91 15.65 -5.31
C ILE A 96 -3.42 14.92 -6.55
N ILE A 97 -2.97 13.68 -6.71
CA ILE A 97 -3.46 12.76 -7.75
C ILE A 97 -4.51 11.87 -7.10
N ILE A 98 -5.69 11.82 -7.69
CA ILE A 98 -6.77 10.95 -7.24
C ILE A 98 -6.84 9.76 -8.19
N LYS A 99 -6.82 8.56 -7.62
CA LYS A 99 -6.99 7.28 -8.33
C LYS A 99 -8.15 6.51 -7.70
N THR A 100 -9.04 6.00 -8.53
CA THR A 100 -10.06 5.06 -8.05
C THR A 100 -9.55 3.62 -8.06
N ALA A 101 -10.18 2.74 -7.28
CA ALA A 101 -9.87 1.31 -7.28
C ALA A 101 -10.02 0.70 -8.68
N ALA A 102 -11.05 1.09 -9.44
CA ALA A 102 -11.24 0.66 -10.82
C ALA A 102 -10.10 1.10 -11.74
N GLN A 103 -9.64 2.36 -11.62
CA GLN A 103 -8.51 2.86 -12.40
C GLN A 103 -7.22 2.09 -12.06
N MET A 104 -6.96 1.85 -10.77
CA MET A 104 -5.79 1.09 -10.34
C MET A 104 -5.83 -0.35 -10.84
N GLN A 105 -7.00 -0.99 -10.80
CA GLN A 105 -7.17 -2.34 -11.32
C GLN A 105 -6.93 -2.39 -12.85
N ALA A 106 -7.51 -1.47 -13.62
CA ALA A 106 -7.33 -1.43 -15.07
C ALA A 106 -5.86 -1.16 -15.46
N GLU A 107 -5.17 -0.25 -14.76
CA GLU A 107 -3.76 0.03 -14.94
C GLU A 107 -2.91 -1.21 -14.63
N ALA A 108 -3.15 -1.87 -13.49
CA ALA A 108 -2.43 -3.06 -13.09
C ALA A 108 -2.66 -4.25 -14.06
N GLN A 109 -3.88 -4.44 -14.56
CA GLN A 109 -4.19 -5.46 -15.56
C GLN A 109 -3.48 -5.20 -16.89
N THR A 110 -3.42 -3.93 -17.32
CA THR A 110 -2.70 -3.53 -18.54
C THR A 110 -1.20 -3.79 -18.40
N LEU A 111 -0.61 -3.43 -17.26
CA LEU A 111 0.80 -3.71 -16.96
C LEU A 111 1.06 -5.23 -16.89
N ALA A 112 0.20 -5.98 -16.22
CA ALA A 112 0.30 -7.43 -16.12
C ALA A 112 0.25 -8.12 -17.49
N ALA A 113 -0.56 -7.61 -18.42
CA ALA A 113 -0.64 -8.13 -19.77
C ALA A 113 0.61 -7.80 -20.62
N ALA A 114 1.24 -6.66 -20.35
CA ALA A 114 2.44 -6.21 -21.06
C ALA A 114 3.74 -6.87 -20.56
N LEU A 115 3.75 -7.36 -19.31
CA LEU A 115 4.95 -7.97 -18.73
C LEU A 115 5.12 -9.41 -19.22
N PRO A 116 6.31 -9.78 -19.74
CA PRO A 116 6.59 -11.15 -20.22
C PRO A 116 6.89 -12.16 -19.09
N PHE A 117 6.89 -11.70 -17.85
CA PHE A 117 7.26 -12.46 -16.65
C PHE A 117 6.26 -12.23 -15.52
N GLY A 118 6.47 -12.85 -14.37
CA GLY A 118 5.71 -12.55 -13.16
C GLY A 118 4.48 -13.42 -12.94
N ARG A 119 4.46 -14.62 -13.53
CA ARG A 119 3.30 -15.55 -13.41
C ARG A 119 3.60 -16.77 -12.54
N ASN A 120 4.75 -16.80 -11.86
CA ASN A 120 5.24 -17.97 -11.13
C ASN A 120 5.38 -17.75 -9.62
N GLY A 121 4.69 -16.75 -9.06
CA GLY A 121 4.74 -16.43 -7.64
C GLY A 121 6.02 -15.70 -7.22
N GLU A 122 6.48 -14.78 -8.06
CA GLU A 122 7.62 -13.93 -7.77
C GLU A 122 7.38 -13.07 -6.53
N ALA A 123 8.48 -12.61 -5.91
CA ALA A 123 8.44 -11.60 -4.88
C ALA A 123 8.66 -10.21 -5.49
N VAL A 124 7.87 -9.22 -5.10
CA VAL A 124 8.15 -7.81 -5.40
C VAL A 124 8.95 -7.19 -4.28
N ILE A 125 10.17 -6.75 -4.61
CA ILE A 125 11.09 -6.07 -3.70
C ILE A 125 11.25 -4.64 -4.20
N GLY A 126 10.94 -3.65 -3.36
CA GLY A 126 10.92 -2.26 -3.80
C GLY A 126 11.86 -1.35 -3.02
N SER A 127 12.56 -0.50 -3.75
CA SER A 127 13.35 0.61 -3.19
C SER A 127 12.49 1.85 -2.94
N VAL A 128 11.25 1.87 -3.42
CA VAL A 128 10.29 2.96 -3.22
C VAL A 128 9.20 2.57 -2.22
N SER A 129 8.70 3.54 -1.47
CA SER A 129 7.56 3.32 -0.57
C SER A 129 6.30 2.96 -1.37
N PRO A 130 5.46 2.01 -0.91
CA PRO A 130 4.17 1.71 -1.54
C PRO A 130 3.17 2.88 -1.45
N GLN A 131 3.45 3.90 -0.64
CA GLN A 131 2.63 5.10 -0.48
C GLN A 131 2.92 6.19 -1.52
N HIS A 132 4.01 6.06 -2.28
CA HIS A 132 4.27 6.90 -3.45
C HIS A 132 3.51 6.39 -4.67
N LEU A 133 3.16 7.26 -5.60
CA LEU A 133 2.41 6.90 -6.81
C LEU A 133 3.03 5.69 -7.54
N TYR A 134 4.34 5.71 -7.75
CA TYR A 134 5.05 4.60 -8.42
C TYR A 134 4.97 3.30 -7.59
N GLY A 135 5.27 3.37 -6.29
CA GLY A 135 5.16 2.21 -5.41
C GLY A 135 3.72 1.72 -5.25
N PHE A 136 2.74 2.62 -5.25
CA PHE A 136 1.32 2.27 -5.19
C PHE A 136 0.89 1.49 -6.44
N THR A 137 1.37 1.88 -7.62
CA THR A 137 1.10 1.11 -8.84
C THR A 137 1.80 -0.25 -8.82
N PHE A 138 3.10 -0.31 -8.55
CA PHE A 138 3.90 -1.52 -8.78
C PHE A 138 4.00 -2.45 -7.57
N ARG A 139 4.16 -1.90 -6.35
CA ARG A 139 4.30 -2.72 -5.12
C ARG A 139 2.95 -3.08 -4.48
N PHE A 140 1.87 -2.36 -4.83
CA PHE A 140 0.54 -2.64 -4.30
C PHE A 140 -0.38 -3.17 -5.40
N ALA A 141 -0.84 -2.34 -6.36
CA ALA A 141 -1.88 -2.73 -7.30
C ALA A 141 -1.44 -3.87 -8.24
N LEU A 142 -0.25 -3.76 -8.85
CA LEU A 142 0.28 -4.78 -9.74
C LEU A 142 0.63 -6.06 -8.96
N ALA A 143 1.24 -5.94 -7.78
CA ALA A 143 1.57 -7.09 -6.95
C ALA A 143 0.33 -7.90 -6.57
N LEU A 144 -0.77 -7.25 -6.17
CA LEU A 144 -2.05 -7.91 -5.92
C LEU A 144 -2.63 -8.57 -7.17
N THR A 145 -2.58 -7.87 -8.33
CA THR A 145 -3.11 -8.39 -9.60
C THR A 145 -2.34 -9.61 -10.08
N MET A 146 -1.02 -9.63 -9.89
CA MET A 146 -0.14 -10.72 -10.30
C MET A 146 -0.06 -11.87 -9.27
N GLY A 147 -0.59 -11.67 -8.06
CA GLY A 147 -0.43 -12.62 -6.96
C GLY A 147 1.01 -12.74 -6.45
N TRP A 148 1.78 -11.66 -6.54
CA TRP A 148 3.17 -11.63 -6.07
C TRP A 148 3.26 -11.58 -4.56
N THR A 149 4.30 -12.21 -4.01
CA THR A 149 4.68 -12.03 -2.62
C THR A 149 5.23 -10.61 -2.43
N MET A 150 4.65 -9.85 -1.51
CA MET A 150 5.16 -8.51 -1.19
C MET A 150 6.29 -8.61 -0.17
N GLU A 151 7.51 -8.16 -0.54
CA GLU A 151 8.54 -7.90 0.47
C GLU A 151 8.08 -6.76 1.37
N ARG A 152 8.05 -7.02 2.67
CA ARG A 152 7.43 -6.12 3.66
C ARG A 152 8.22 -4.84 3.82
N ALA A 153 9.55 -4.96 3.94
CA ALA A 153 10.44 -3.83 4.12
C ALA A 153 10.72 -3.10 2.80
N GLN A 154 11.00 -1.81 2.88
CA GLN A 154 11.56 -1.05 1.79
C GLN A 154 13.07 -1.30 1.70
N ALA A 155 13.55 -1.77 0.56
CA ALA A 155 14.97 -2.02 0.32
C ALA A 155 15.66 -0.73 -0.17
N VAL A 156 16.00 0.17 0.75
CA VAL A 156 16.55 1.49 0.44
C VAL A 156 17.97 1.40 -0.15
N TYR A 157 18.76 0.43 0.28
CA TYR A 157 20.14 0.25 -0.14
C TYR A 157 20.30 -1.00 -1.02
N PRO A 158 21.28 -1.02 -1.94
CA PRO A 158 21.55 -2.18 -2.80
C PRO A 158 21.75 -3.49 -2.03
N GLU A 159 22.38 -3.41 -0.87
CA GLU A 159 22.63 -4.57 0.00
C GLU A 159 21.31 -5.17 0.52
N ASN A 160 20.33 -4.31 0.81
CA ASN A 160 18.99 -4.75 1.23
C ASN A 160 18.24 -5.44 0.08
N LEU A 161 18.38 -4.93 -1.16
CA LEU A 161 17.80 -5.56 -2.35
C LEU A 161 18.38 -6.95 -2.58
N LEU A 162 19.72 -7.08 -2.48
CA LEU A 162 20.40 -8.36 -2.64
C LEU A 162 20.01 -9.36 -1.54
N ALA A 163 19.98 -8.92 -0.29
CA ALA A 163 19.60 -9.75 0.85
C ALA A 163 18.15 -10.24 0.74
N ALA A 164 17.22 -9.35 0.41
CA ALA A 164 15.82 -9.71 0.20
C ALA A 164 15.66 -10.66 -0.99
N THR A 165 16.37 -10.43 -2.09
CA THR A 165 16.35 -11.31 -3.27
C THR A 165 16.79 -12.73 -2.93
N ALA A 166 17.81 -12.89 -2.09
CA ALA A 166 18.32 -14.20 -1.70
C ALA A 166 17.30 -15.06 -0.93
N ALA A 167 16.29 -14.43 -0.32
CA ALA A 167 15.21 -15.13 0.39
C ALA A 167 14.13 -15.69 -0.55
N HIS A 168 14.15 -15.32 -1.82
CA HIS A 168 13.13 -15.69 -2.80
C HIS A 168 13.73 -16.43 -4.01
N ARG A 169 12.95 -17.34 -4.58
CA ARG A 169 13.38 -18.06 -5.78
C ARG A 169 13.44 -17.16 -7.01
N GLN A 170 12.51 -16.24 -7.11
CA GLN A 170 12.39 -15.24 -8.17
C GLN A 170 11.92 -13.93 -7.57
N ALA A 171 12.49 -12.82 -8.00
CA ALA A 171 12.15 -11.49 -7.51
C ALA A 171 12.07 -10.48 -8.65
N VAL A 172 11.16 -9.53 -8.49
CA VAL A 172 11.03 -8.34 -9.35
C VAL A 172 11.42 -7.13 -8.53
N TRP A 173 12.37 -6.36 -9.00
CA TRP A 173 12.83 -5.13 -8.36
C TRP A 173 12.05 -3.92 -8.90
N ILE A 174 11.58 -3.09 -7.96
CA ILE A 174 10.83 -1.86 -8.23
C ILE A 174 11.52 -0.66 -7.56
#